data_721bad7ebb3734ddad2cae01f238bdf0
#
_entry.id   721bad7ebb3734ddad2cae01f238bdf0
#
_cell.length_a   1.000
_cell.length_b   1.000
_cell.length_c   1.000
_cell.angle_alpha   90.00
_cell.angle_beta   90.00
_cell.angle_gamma   90.00
#
_symmetry.space_group_name_H-M   'P 1'
#
loop_
_entity.id
_entity.type
_entity.pdbx_description
1 polymer ?
#
loop_
_entity_poly.entity_id
_entity_poly.type
_entity_poly.pdbx_seq_one_letter_code
_entity_poly.pdbx_strand_id
1 'polypeptide(L)'
;MNIMLITYAIVLMTIGKNIQDDKVLFNGVSLDSWQVIDFEGHGDISIADSCIIIGRGELISGIRWTEDFPKTDYEINLYAKRIDGSDFFCGMTFPVKESFLTLVLGGWGGAMVGLSCIDGYDAANNMTGNIFRFASGWWYAVRLRVTDKKIEAWIEDEKVVDFTIENSKLSLRWEVESSAPFGITTYKTTGALRSIVLHMITE
;
A
#
# COMPACT_ATOMS: atom_id res chain seq x y z
N MET A 1 4.05 58.00 41.33
CA MET A 1 4.16 57.48 39.89
C MET A 1 4.22 56.02 39.97
N ASN A 2 3.04 55.35 39.86
CA ASN A 2 2.91 53.87 39.99
C ASN A 2 3.10 53.24 38.62
N ILE A 3 4.14 52.43 38.48
CA ILE A 3 4.39 51.63 37.30
C ILE A 3 3.67 50.29 37.49
N MET A 4 2.63 50.10 36.68
CA MET A 4 1.83 48.89 36.64
C MET A 4 2.55 47.87 35.71
N LEU A 5 3.17 46.84 36.28
CA LEU A 5 3.75 45.73 35.55
C LEU A 5 2.62 44.82 35.06
N ILE A 6 2.39 44.78 33.73
CA ILE A 6 1.49 43.83 33.09
C ILE A 6 2.29 42.60 32.76
N THR A 7 2.03 41.52 33.52
CA THR A 7 2.62 40.19 33.26
C THR A 7 1.81 39.48 32.16
N TYR A 8 2.35 39.34 30.96
CA TYR A 8 1.78 38.50 29.92
C TYR A 8 2.08 37.05 30.25
N ALA A 9 1.06 36.29 30.62
CA ALA A 9 1.13 34.81 30.68
C ALA A 9 1.03 34.28 29.27
N ILE A 10 2.14 33.75 28.72
CA ILE A 10 2.16 33.00 27.48
C ILE A 10 1.63 31.61 27.80
N VAL A 11 0.38 31.33 27.45
CA VAL A 11 -0.18 29.97 27.45
C VAL A 11 0.39 29.25 26.24
N LEU A 12 1.44 28.48 26.45
CA LEU A 12 1.91 27.48 25.48
C LEU A 12 0.86 26.35 25.41
N MET A 13 -0.06 26.42 24.45
CA MET A 13 -0.84 25.29 24.04
C MET A 13 0.12 24.28 23.35
N THR A 14 0.62 23.34 24.11
CA THR A 14 1.20 22.11 23.53
C THR A 14 0.07 21.35 22.86
N ILE A 15 -0.06 21.50 21.54
CA ILE A 15 -0.84 20.57 20.72
C ILE A 15 -0.09 19.25 20.81
N GLY A 16 -0.52 18.39 21.73
CA GLY A 16 -0.08 17.01 21.82
C GLY A 16 -0.52 16.30 20.54
N LYS A 17 0.37 16.28 19.54
CA LYS A 17 0.23 15.32 18.44
C LYS A 17 0.43 13.96 19.10
N ASN A 18 -0.64 13.17 19.24
CA ASN A 18 -0.50 11.76 19.59
C ASN A 18 0.37 11.14 18.49
N ILE A 19 1.65 10.98 18.78
CA ILE A 19 2.56 10.19 17.96
C ILE A 19 2.17 8.76 18.32
N GLN A 20 1.24 8.21 17.57
CA GLN A 20 1.03 6.78 17.55
C GLN A 20 2.27 6.21 16.83
N ASP A 21 2.92 5.21 17.44
CA ASP A 21 4.17 4.65 16.91
C ASP A 21 3.92 4.07 15.52
N ASP A 22 4.51 4.69 14.51
CA ASP A 22 4.54 4.19 13.14
C ASP A 22 5.29 2.86 13.11
N LYS A 23 4.69 1.80 12.60
CA LYS A 23 5.35 0.51 12.41
C LYS A 23 6.08 0.51 11.06
N VAL A 24 7.41 0.56 11.09
CA VAL A 24 8.23 0.41 9.88
C VAL A 24 8.22 -1.06 9.48
N LEU A 25 7.59 -1.38 8.34
CA LEU A 25 7.52 -2.73 7.79
C LEU A 25 8.74 -3.09 6.96
N PHE A 26 9.37 -2.09 6.33
CA PHE A 26 10.66 -2.25 5.63
C PHE A 26 11.50 -0.99 5.78
N ASN A 27 12.68 -1.17 6.35
CA ASN A 27 13.64 -0.10 6.69
C ASN A 27 14.80 0.04 5.70
N GLY A 28 14.82 -0.76 4.63
CA GLY A 28 15.91 -0.78 3.64
C GLY A 28 17.01 -1.79 3.93
N VAL A 29 16.91 -2.63 4.97
CA VAL A 29 18.04 -3.48 5.43
C VAL A 29 17.72 -4.96 5.35
N SER A 30 16.57 -5.42 5.86
CA SER A 30 16.26 -6.86 5.95
C SER A 30 14.81 -7.18 5.57
N LEU A 31 14.56 -8.46 5.27
CA LEU A 31 13.24 -9.03 5.03
C LEU A 31 12.77 -9.91 6.21
N ASP A 32 13.24 -9.69 7.43
CA ASP A 32 13.07 -10.61 8.58
C ASP A 32 11.60 -10.95 8.86
N SER A 33 10.68 -10.02 8.68
CA SER A 33 9.23 -10.23 8.84
C SER A 33 8.50 -10.38 7.50
N TRP A 34 9.24 -10.61 6.41
CA TRP A 34 8.70 -10.86 5.09
C TRP A 34 9.04 -12.27 4.63
N GLN A 35 8.11 -12.93 3.99
CA GLN A 35 8.31 -14.23 3.36
C GLN A 35 8.12 -14.10 1.85
N VAL A 36 9.04 -14.69 1.09
CA VAL A 36 8.85 -14.89 -0.35
C VAL A 36 7.68 -15.86 -0.54
N ILE A 37 6.75 -15.50 -1.41
CA ILE A 37 5.62 -16.36 -1.74
C ILE A 37 6.08 -17.33 -2.83
N ASP A 38 5.87 -18.64 -2.59
CA ASP A 38 6.25 -19.70 -3.51
C ASP A 38 5.22 -19.81 -4.67
N PHE A 39 5.16 -18.76 -5.50
CA PHE A 39 4.43 -18.83 -6.75
C PHE A 39 5.24 -19.62 -7.77
N GLU A 40 4.57 -20.47 -8.55
CA GLU A 40 5.24 -21.23 -9.62
C GLU A 40 5.91 -20.26 -10.61
N GLY A 41 7.21 -20.45 -10.84
CA GLY A 41 7.99 -19.61 -11.75
C GLY A 41 8.20 -18.17 -11.28
N HIS A 42 8.13 -17.89 -9.95
CA HIS A 42 8.41 -16.55 -9.44
C HIS A 42 9.86 -16.12 -9.74
N GLY A 43 10.08 -14.82 -9.88
CA GLY A 43 11.41 -14.23 -10.01
C GLY A 43 12.11 -14.10 -8.66
N ASP A 44 13.39 -13.77 -8.70
CA ASP A 44 14.21 -13.58 -7.50
C ASP A 44 13.72 -12.38 -6.68
N ILE A 45 13.75 -12.53 -5.36
CA ILE A 45 13.51 -11.44 -4.40
C ILE A 45 14.84 -11.08 -3.75
N SER A 46 15.20 -9.81 -3.78
CA SER A 46 16.46 -9.34 -3.23
C SER A 46 16.33 -7.95 -2.60
N ILE A 47 17.36 -7.55 -1.84
CA ILE A 47 17.51 -6.18 -1.38
C ILE A 47 18.69 -5.56 -2.14
N ALA A 48 18.45 -4.43 -2.79
CA ALA A 48 19.47 -3.64 -3.44
C ALA A 48 19.16 -2.14 -3.27
N ASP A 49 20.17 -1.33 -3.01
CA ASP A 49 20.05 0.13 -2.81
C ASP A 49 18.94 0.51 -1.80
N SER A 50 18.88 -0.22 -0.69
CA SER A 50 17.85 -0.08 0.35
C SER A 50 16.41 -0.26 -0.16
N CYS A 51 16.22 -1.03 -1.21
CA CYS A 51 14.91 -1.35 -1.80
C CYS A 51 14.71 -2.86 -1.85
N ILE A 52 13.47 -3.31 -1.69
CA ILE A 52 13.06 -4.66 -2.05
C ILE A 52 12.91 -4.68 -3.57
N ILE A 53 13.61 -5.58 -4.23
CA ILE A 53 13.45 -5.85 -5.64
C ILE A 53 12.65 -7.14 -5.80
N ILE A 54 11.47 -7.03 -6.40
CA ILE A 54 10.64 -8.19 -6.78
C ILE A 54 10.92 -8.44 -8.25
N GLY A 55 11.73 -9.45 -8.52
CA GLY A 55 12.13 -9.84 -9.87
C GLY A 55 10.96 -10.35 -10.70
N ARG A 56 11.06 -10.17 -12.00
CA ARG A 56 10.08 -10.66 -12.97
C ARG A 56 10.07 -12.19 -12.97
N GLY A 57 8.90 -12.78 -12.68
CA GLY A 57 8.62 -14.19 -12.85
C GLY A 57 7.95 -14.51 -14.19
N GLU A 58 7.59 -15.78 -14.39
CA GLU A 58 6.77 -16.21 -15.53
C GLU A 58 5.38 -15.58 -15.47
N LEU A 59 4.78 -15.52 -14.29
CA LEU A 59 3.51 -14.86 -14.00
C LEU A 59 3.67 -13.92 -12.81
N ILE A 60 3.44 -14.40 -11.59
CA ILE A 60 3.41 -13.62 -10.36
C ILE A 60 4.68 -13.83 -9.55
N SER A 61 5.22 -12.77 -9.01
CA SER A 61 6.25 -12.78 -7.96
C SER A 61 5.77 -11.96 -6.79
N GLY A 62 6.21 -12.26 -5.56
CA GLY A 62 5.77 -11.45 -4.44
C GLY A 62 6.29 -11.88 -3.09
N ILE A 63 5.97 -11.04 -2.11
CA ILE A 63 6.30 -11.20 -0.71
C ILE A 63 5.05 -10.98 0.14
N ARG A 64 4.99 -11.62 1.30
CA ARG A 64 3.95 -11.40 2.31
C ARG A 64 4.54 -11.08 3.66
N TRP A 65 3.84 -10.26 4.41
CA TRP A 65 4.12 -9.97 5.81
C TRP A 65 3.72 -11.14 6.69
N THR A 66 4.57 -11.51 7.65
CA THR A 66 4.39 -12.71 8.47
C THR A 66 3.85 -12.44 9.86
N GLU A 67 3.84 -11.19 10.29
CA GLU A 67 3.32 -10.80 11.60
C GLU A 67 1.87 -10.32 11.52
N ASP A 68 1.27 -10.06 12.69
CA ASP A 68 -0.09 -9.51 12.78
C ASP A 68 -0.23 -8.21 12.02
N PHE A 69 -1.40 -8.05 11.38
CA PHE A 69 -1.73 -6.88 10.59
C PHE A 69 -3.14 -6.37 10.93
N PRO A 70 -3.35 -5.05 11.07
CA PRO A 70 -4.66 -4.49 11.40
C PRO A 70 -5.67 -4.75 10.29
N LYS A 71 -6.95 -4.88 10.67
CA LYS A 71 -8.06 -5.16 9.74
C LYS A 71 -8.83 -3.91 9.31
N THR A 72 -8.67 -2.80 10.04
CA THR A 72 -9.32 -1.50 9.79
C THR A 72 -8.53 -0.39 10.49
N ASP A 73 -8.85 0.85 10.16
CA ASP A 73 -8.32 2.08 10.74
C ASP A 73 -6.79 2.17 10.72
N TYR A 74 -6.27 2.01 9.51
CA TYR A 74 -4.84 2.12 9.25
C TYR A 74 -4.55 2.80 7.91
N GLU A 75 -3.31 3.24 7.76
CA GLU A 75 -2.76 3.78 6.52
C GLU A 75 -1.41 3.11 6.22
N ILE A 76 -1.19 2.74 4.97
CA ILE A 76 0.09 2.26 4.44
C ILE A 76 0.67 3.33 3.55
N ASN A 77 1.93 3.67 3.80
CA ASN A 77 2.73 4.53 2.94
C ASN A 77 3.94 3.76 2.44
N LEU A 78 4.22 3.85 1.15
CA LEU A 78 5.42 3.28 0.54
C LEU A 78 5.79 4.04 -0.74
N TYR A 79 7.00 3.77 -1.24
CA TYR A 79 7.37 4.12 -2.60
C TYR A 79 7.47 2.87 -3.44
N ALA A 80 6.90 2.92 -4.64
CA ALA A 80 6.93 1.83 -5.62
C ALA A 80 7.48 2.33 -6.97
N LYS A 81 8.19 1.45 -7.68
CA LYS A 81 8.78 1.75 -8.98
C LYS A 81 8.71 0.54 -9.89
N ARG A 82 8.30 0.73 -11.15
CA ARG A 82 8.48 -0.26 -12.21
C ARG A 82 9.90 -0.17 -12.74
N ILE A 83 10.66 -1.26 -12.68
CA ILE A 83 12.01 -1.32 -13.26
C ILE A 83 11.92 -1.82 -14.71
N ASP A 84 11.23 -2.95 -14.93
CA ASP A 84 11.06 -3.59 -16.24
C ASP A 84 9.69 -4.27 -16.31
N GLY A 85 9.20 -4.48 -17.51
CA GLY A 85 7.89 -5.09 -17.75
C GLY A 85 6.80 -4.08 -18.05
N SER A 86 5.59 -4.56 -18.33
CA SER A 86 4.48 -3.76 -18.82
C SER A 86 3.16 -4.02 -18.11
N ASP A 87 3.17 -4.69 -16.96
CA ASP A 87 1.97 -4.93 -16.17
C ASP A 87 2.16 -4.42 -14.73
N PHE A 88 1.34 -4.85 -13.77
CA PHE A 88 1.41 -4.29 -12.43
C PHE A 88 2.75 -4.60 -11.74
N PHE A 89 3.30 -3.54 -11.17
CA PHE A 89 4.58 -3.57 -10.46
C PHE A 89 4.40 -3.45 -8.94
N CYS A 90 3.17 -3.22 -8.49
CA CYS A 90 2.77 -3.21 -7.10
C CYS A 90 1.29 -3.58 -7.01
N GLY A 91 1.01 -4.85 -6.76
CA GLY A 91 -0.29 -5.37 -6.36
C GLY A 91 -0.28 -5.53 -4.85
N MET A 92 -0.79 -4.55 -4.12
CA MET A 92 -0.79 -4.54 -2.66
C MET A 92 -2.05 -5.22 -2.13
N THR A 93 -1.90 -6.42 -1.57
CA THR A 93 -2.98 -7.13 -0.85
C THR A 93 -3.03 -6.65 0.58
N PHE A 94 -4.23 -6.39 1.11
CA PHE A 94 -4.44 -5.83 2.43
C PHE A 94 -5.77 -6.25 3.04
N PRO A 95 -5.89 -6.31 4.38
CA PRO A 95 -7.13 -6.63 5.08
C PRO A 95 -8.15 -5.50 5.01
N VAL A 96 -9.42 -5.88 4.93
CA VAL A 96 -10.58 -4.99 5.10
C VAL A 96 -11.62 -5.73 5.94
N LYS A 97 -11.67 -5.46 7.26
CA LYS A 97 -12.47 -6.22 8.22
C LYS A 97 -12.15 -7.72 8.13
N GLU A 98 -13.10 -8.57 7.83
CA GLU A 98 -12.94 -10.02 7.70
C GLU A 98 -12.62 -10.48 6.26
N SER A 99 -12.40 -9.52 5.36
CA SER A 99 -12.07 -9.76 3.95
C SER A 99 -10.71 -9.18 3.59
N PHE A 100 -10.31 -9.38 2.33
CA PHE A 100 -9.09 -8.83 1.76
C PHE A 100 -9.37 -8.24 0.38
N LEU A 101 -8.55 -7.26 -0.02
CA LEU A 101 -8.54 -6.68 -1.36
C LEU A 101 -7.10 -6.52 -1.84
N THR A 102 -6.94 -6.32 -3.15
CA THR A 102 -5.65 -5.91 -3.74
C THR A 102 -5.81 -4.56 -4.41
N LEU A 103 -5.00 -3.57 -4.00
CA LEU A 103 -4.79 -2.34 -4.77
C LEU A 103 -3.78 -2.64 -5.88
N VAL A 104 -4.20 -2.53 -7.12
CA VAL A 104 -3.36 -2.79 -8.30
C VAL A 104 -2.81 -1.46 -8.83
N LEU A 105 -1.49 -1.38 -9.03
CA LEU A 105 -0.81 -0.25 -9.67
C LEU A 105 -0.16 -0.69 -10.97
N GLY A 106 -0.67 -0.20 -12.08
CA GLY A 106 -0.12 -0.41 -13.42
C GLY A 106 -0.48 -1.76 -14.04
N GLY A 107 -1.64 -2.30 -13.71
CA GLY A 107 -2.14 -3.53 -14.31
C GLY A 107 -2.66 -3.36 -15.73
N TRP A 108 -3.08 -4.48 -16.34
CA TRP A 108 -3.70 -4.56 -17.68
C TRP A 108 -2.96 -3.77 -18.75
N GLY A 109 -1.67 -4.04 -18.89
CA GLY A 109 -0.83 -3.36 -19.89
C GLY A 109 -0.17 -2.08 -19.37
N GLY A 110 -0.16 -1.88 -18.06
CA GLY A 110 0.75 -0.93 -17.43
C GLY A 110 0.16 0.37 -16.88
N ALA A 111 -1.14 0.61 -17.06
CA ALA A 111 -1.75 1.89 -16.66
C ALA A 111 -2.97 1.77 -15.75
N MET A 112 -3.55 0.58 -15.57
CA MET A 112 -4.74 0.38 -14.73
C MET A 112 -4.38 0.49 -13.25
N VAL A 113 -5.19 1.25 -12.51
CA VAL A 113 -5.17 1.36 -11.05
C VAL A 113 -6.58 1.09 -10.53
N GLY A 114 -6.70 0.37 -9.42
CA GLY A 114 -7.98 0.13 -8.78
C GLY A 114 -7.96 -1.03 -7.79
N LEU A 115 -9.09 -1.29 -7.16
CA LEU A 115 -9.27 -2.37 -6.19
C LEU A 115 -9.76 -3.66 -6.87
N SER A 116 -9.24 -4.79 -6.48
CA SER A 116 -9.59 -6.11 -7.02
C SER A 116 -9.75 -7.13 -5.87
N CYS A 117 -10.91 -7.83 -5.65
CA CYS A 117 -12.13 -7.74 -6.44
C CYS A 117 -13.27 -7.13 -5.61
N ILE A 118 -14.13 -6.34 -6.24
CA ILE A 118 -15.36 -5.83 -5.66
C ILE A 118 -16.53 -6.49 -6.40
N ASP A 119 -17.44 -7.15 -5.65
CA ASP A 119 -18.60 -7.88 -6.18
C ASP A 119 -18.24 -8.92 -7.27
N GLY A 120 -17.02 -9.50 -7.16
CA GLY A 120 -16.48 -10.47 -8.12
C GLY A 120 -15.81 -9.85 -9.35
N TYR A 121 -15.78 -8.52 -9.47
CA TYR A 121 -15.15 -7.81 -10.58
C TYR A 121 -13.75 -7.32 -10.19
N ASP A 122 -12.78 -7.52 -11.08
CA ASP A 122 -11.42 -7.00 -10.92
C ASP A 122 -11.34 -5.47 -11.15
N ALA A 123 -10.15 -4.90 -10.92
CA ALA A 123 -9.95 -3.45 -11.01
C ALA A 123 -10.30 -2.85 -12.38
N ALA A 124 -10.19 -3.61 -13.46
CA ALA A 124 -10.53 -3.13 -14.80
C ALA A 124 -12.05 -3.11 -15.07
N ASN A 125 -12.83 -3.84 -14.27
CA ASN A 125 -14.25 -4.10 -14.51
C ASN A 125 -15.18 -3.62 -13.39
N ASN A 126 -14.65 -2.92 -12.37
CA ASN A 126 -15.47 -2.33 -11.30
C ASN A 126 -15.33 -0.80 -11.24
N MET A 127 -16.10 -0.17 -10.35
CA MET A 127 -16.21 1.29 -10.24
C MET A 127 -14.94 2.00 -9.76
N THR A 128 -13.94 1.27 -9.27
CA THR A 128 -12.68 1.86 -8.78
C THR A 128 -11.59 1.91 -9.86
N GLY A 129 -11.86 1.33 -11.04
CA GLY A 129 -10.91 1.33 -12.15
C GLY A 129 -10.59 2.74 -12.64
N ASN A 130 -9.30 3.08 -12.65
CA ASN A 130 -8.78 4.36 -13.09
C ASN A 130 -7.53 4.16 -13.95
N ILE A 131 -7.18 5.13 -14.76
CA ILE A 131 -5.99 5.11 -15.61
C ILE A 131 -4.96 6.10 -15.08
N PHE A 132 -3.81 5.58 -14.68
CA PHE A 132 -2.66 6.37 -14.27
C PHE A 132 -1.43 5.98 -15.11
N ARG A 133 -0.73 6.95 -15.69
CA ARG A 133 0.43 6.69 -16.55
C ARG A 133 1.71 6.60 -15.74
N PHE A 134 2.27 5.40 -15.65
CA PHE A 134 3.53 5.14 -14.96
C PHE A 134 4.73 5.17 -15.93
N ALA A 135 5.69 6.04 -15.66
CA ALA A 135 6.99 6.00 -16.33
C ALA A 135 7.87 4.91 -15.66
N SER A 136 8.51 4.06 -16.47
CA SER A 136 9.48 3.09 -15.95
C SER A 136 10.70 3.80 -15.36
N GLY A 137 11.24 3.27 -14.28
CA GLY A 137 12.37 3.84 -13.56
C GLY A 137 12.03 4.99 -12.61
N TRP A 138 10.78 5.48 -12.61
CA TRP A 138 10.33 6.57 -11.72
C TRP A 138 9.74 6.02 -10.43
N TRP A 139 10.06 6.65 -9.29
CA TRP A 139 9.46 6.35 -7.98
C TRP A 139 8.13 7.07 -7.84
N TYR A 140 7.13 6.36 -7.34
CA TYR A 140 5.83 6.90 -7.00
C TYR A 140 5.56 6.72 -5.51
N ALA A 141 5.19 7.80 -4.83
CA ALA A 141 4.65 7.74 -3.48
C ALA A 141 3.24 7.14 -3.55
N VAL A 142 3.00 6.10 -2.79
CA VAL A 142 1.71 5.40 -2.72
C VAL A 142 1.21 5.45 -1.30
N ARG A 143 -0.03 5.88 -1.13
CA ARG A 143 -0.74 5.90 0.15
C ARG A 143 -2.05 5.16 0.01
N LEU A 144 -2.27 4.20 0.89
CA LEU A 144 -3.52 3.44 1.03
C LEU A 144 -4.08 3.67 2.42
N ARG A 145 -5.31 4.13 2.52
CA ARG A 145 -6.03 4.34 3.78
C ARG A 145 -7.25 3.44 3.83
N VAL A 146 -7.38 2.68 4.92
CA VAL A 146 -8.49 1.76 5.18
C VAL A 146 -9.14 2.14 6.49
N THR A 147 -10.43 2.45 6.45
CA THR A 147 -11.28 2.67 7.61
C THR A 147 -12.41 1.64 7.64
N ASP A 148 -13.23 1.65 8.68
CA ASP A 148 -14.41 0.77 8.76
C ASP A 148 -15.44 1.07 7.65
N LYS A 149 -15.42 2.26 7.03
CA LYS A 149 -16.38 2.74 6.04
C LYS A 149 -15.83 2.91 4.64
N LYS A 150 -14.53 3.19 4.53
CA LYS A 150 -13.92 3.63 3.27
C LYS A 150 -12.55 3.02 3.01
N ILE A 151 -12.26 2.86 1.72
CA ILE A 151 -10.91 2.60 1.22
C ILE A 151 -10.57 3.75 0.27
N GLU A 152 -9.45 4.40 0.55
CA GLU A 152 -8.95 5.50 -0.25
C GLU A 152 -7.50 5.24 -0.65
N ALA A 153 -7.11 5.57 -1.88
CA ALA A 153 -5.72 5.46 -2.31
C ALA A 153 -5.27 6.69 -3.10
N TRP A 154 -4.00 7.03 -2.94
CA TRP A 154 -3.35 8.12 -3.66
C TRP A 154 -2.05 7.63 -4.29
N ILE A 155 -1.74 8.19 -5.44
CA ILE A 155 -0.43 8.09 -6.08
C ILE A 155 0.08 9.53 -6.21
N GLU A 156 1.22 9.84 -5.58
CA GLU A 156 1.64 11.22 -5.33
C GLU A 156 0.50 12.00 -4.63
N ASP A 157 0.08 13.12 -5.14
CA ASP A 157 -1.02 13.93 -4.61
C ASP A 157 -2.39 13.59 -5.24
N GLU A 158 -2.43 12.70 -6.23
CA GLU A 158 -3.66 12.34 -6.94
C GLU A 158 -4.42 11.22 -6.21
N LYS A 159 -5.67 11.48 -5.80
CA LYS A 159 -6.56 10.43 -5.26
C LYS A 159 -7.07 9.56 -6.39
N VAL A 160 -6.60 8.32 -6.46
CA VAL A 160 -6.93 7.34 -7.51
C VAL A 160 -8.05 6.39 -7.12
N VAL A 161 -8.31 6.22 -5.83
CA VAL A 161 -9.42 5.42 -5.28
C VAL A 161 -10.14 6.20 -4.18
N ASP A 162 -11.46 6.22 -4.23
CA ASP A 162 -12.37 6.69 -3.18
C ASP A 162 -13.59 5.75 -3.14
N PHE A 163 -13.52 4.71 -2.32
CA PHE A 163 -14.50 3.63 -2.31
C PHE A 163 -15.19 3.48 -0.95
N THR A 164 -16.51 3.52 -0.92
CA THR A 164 -17.33 3.24 0.26
C THR A 164 -17.67 1.76 0.30
N ILE A 165 -17.39 1.10 1.44
CA ILE A 165 -17.45 -0.37 1.59
C ILE A 165 -18.89 -0.90 1.64
N GLU A 166 -19.90 -0.05 1.87
CA GLU A 166 -21.28 -0.45 2.11
C GLU A 166 -21.85 -1.36 1.02
N ASN A 167 -22.44 -2.49 1.46
CA ASN A 167 -23.16 -3.47 0.61
C ASN A 167 -22.33 -4.16 -0.47
N SER A 168 -21.02 -4.00 -0.49
CA SER A 168 -20.15 -4.66 -1.46
C SER A 168 -19.52 -5.92 -0.90
N LYS A 169 -19.42 -6.97 -1.73
CA LYS A 169 -18.70 -8.18 -1.41
C LYS A 169 -17.22 -8.00 -1.83
N LEU A 170 -16.33 -8.02 -0.84
CA LEU A 170 -14.90 -7.91 -1.05
C LEU A 170 -14.26 -9.29 -1.09
N SER A 171 -13.33 -9.51 -2.02
CA SER A 171 -12.60 -10.78 -2.14
C SER A 171 -11.26 -10.57 -2.83
N LEU A 172 -10.37 -11.56 -2.71
CA LEU A 172 -9.16 -11.64 -3.53
C LEU A 172 -9.43 -12.41 -4.84
N ARG A 173 -8.59 -12.17 -5.81
CA ARG A 173 -8.40 -13.12 -6.90
C ARG A 173 -7.63 -14.31 -6.35
N TRP A 174 -7.99 -15.51 -6.78
CA TRP A 174 -7.37 -16.75 -6.31
C TRP A 174 -5.85 -16.79 -6.55
N GLU A 175 -5.37 -16.14 -7.61
CA GLU A 175 -3.94 -16.09 -7.97
C GLU A 175 -3.08 -15.36 -6.92
N VAL A 176 -3.67 -14.49 -6.10
CA VAL A 176 -2.95 -13.71 -5.09
C VAL A 176 -3.39 -13.99 -3.66
N GLU A 177 -4.20 -15.03 -3.41
CA GLU A 177 -4.66 -15.40 -2.05
C GLU A 177 -3.50 -15.64 -1.09
N SER A 178 -2.39 -16.22 -1.58
CA SER A 178 -1.19 -16.47 -0.79
C SER A 178 -0.48 -15.20 -0.30
N SER A 179 -0.85 -14.03 -0.80
CA SER A 179 -0.31 -12.75 -0.35
C SER A 179 -1.02 -12.16 0.89
N ALA A 180 -2.10 -12.78 1.35
CA ALA A 180 -2.77 -12.38 2.59
C ALA A 180 -1.94 -12.73 3.85
N PRO A 181 -2.07 -11.97 4.99
CA PRO A 181 -2.98 -10.85 5.18
C PRO A 181 -2.50 -9.54 4.52
N PHE A 182 -1.19 -9.29 4.48
CA PHE A 182 -0.57 -8.16 3.79
C PHE A 182 0.57 -8.65 2.93
N GLY A 183 0.55 -8.30 1.65
CA GLY A 183 1.60 -8.72 0.72
C GLY A 183 1.67 -7.83 -0.50
N ILE A 184 2.80 -7.90 -1.19
CA ILE A 184 3.02 -7.11 -2.41
C ILE A 184 3.49 -8.05 -3.51
N THR A 185 2.80 -7.99 -4.63
CA THR A 185 3.02 -8.84 -5.80
C THR A 185 3.28 -8.01 -7.05
N THR A 186 3.93 -8.62 -8.04
CA THR A 186 4.10 -8.10 -9.40
C THR A 186 3.62 -9.15 -10.40
N TYR A 187 3.27 -8.72 -11.62
CA TYR A 187 2.89 -9.64 -12.70
C TYR A 187 3.75 -9.39 -13.93
N LYS A 188 4.57 -10.37 -14.32
CA LYS A 188 5.49 -10.30 -15.47
C LYS A 188 6.32 -8.99 -15.51
N THR A 189 6.62 -8.46 -14.34
CA THR A 189 7.19 -7.12 -14.16
C THR A 189 8.18 -7.15 -13.01
N THR A 190 9.31 -6.50 -13.16
CA THR A 190 10.24 -6.23 -12.07
C THR A 190 9.83 -4.95 -11.37
N GLY A 191 9.46 -5.05 -10.09
CA GLY A 191 9.11 -3.94 -9.22
C GLY A 191 10.18 -3.66 -8.17
N ALA A 192 10.26 -2.42 -7.70
CA ALA A 192 11.06 -2.05 -6.54
C ALA A 192 10.19 -1.31 -5.52
N LEU A 193 10.43 -1.58 -4.23
CA LEU A 193 9.70 -1.00 -3.10
C LEU A 193 10.68 -0.45 -2.08
N ARG A 194 10.31 0.65 -1.41
CA ARG A 194 11.07 1.19 -0.28
C ARG A 194 10.19 1.93 0.71
N SER A 195 10.69 2.10 1.94
CA SER A 195 10.03 2.90 2.99
C SER A 195 8.58 2.46 3.23
N ILE A 196 8.37 1.17 3.51
CA ILE A 196 7.03 0.65 3.78
C ILE A 196 6.70 0.91 5.25
N VAL A 197 5.69 1.73 5.51
CA VAL A 197 5.31 2.17 6.85
C VAL A 197 3.81 2.00 7.05
N LEU A 198 3.44 1.43 8.19
CA LEU A 198 2.07 1.29 8.66
C LEU A 198 1.80 2.33 9.76
N HIS A 199 0.74 3.09 9.59
CA HIS A 199 0.23 4.06 10.56
C HIS A 199 -1.14 3.60 11.05
N MET A 200 -1.38 3.59 12.36
CA MET A 200 -2.73 3.39 12.89
C MET A 200 -3.48 4.71 12.90
N ILE A 201 -4.74 4.68 12.49
CA ILE A 201 -5.63 5.86 12.54
C ILE A 201 -6.38 5.81 13.86
N THR A 202 -6.22 6.85 14.68
CA THR A 202 -7.04 7.09 15.87
C THR A 202 -8.08 8.15 15.53
N GLU A 203 -9.33 7.91 15.92
CA GLU A 203 -10.39 8.94 15.88
C GLU A 203 -10.11 10.12 16.83
#